data_6b370c87c8c89f61f3964074090679f5
#
_entry.id   6b370c87c8c89f61f3964074090679f5
#
_cell.length_a   1.000
_cell.length_b   1.000
_cell.length_c   1.000
_cell.angle_alpha   90.00
_cell.angle_beta   90.00
_cell.angle_gamma   90.00
#
_symmetry.space_group_name_H-M   'P 1'
#
loop_
_entity.id
_entity.type
_entity.pdbx_description
1 polymer ?
#
loop_
_entity_poly.entity_id
_entity_poly.type
_entity_poly.pdbx_seq_one_letter_code
_entity_poly.pdbx_strand_id
1 'polypeptide(L)'
;MNERIRKIVANASIIVVLSLLLFLAGTWWRMQAQFQLGEAALSRGDFIGALAGYDSAIHMYIPFHPTIENAAQKLWLLGETAERQGDVNRALISYRTLRSAFYADRWLWQPGTDWIERCDRKIAGLVPLQRER
;
A
#
# COMPACT_ATOMS: atom_id res chain seq x y z
N MET A 1 -14.18 -36.31 -25.32
CA MET A 1 -14.86 -35.01 -25.09
C MET A 1 -15.39 -34.51 -26.44
N ASN A 2 -16.67 -34.13 -26.49
CA ASN A 2 -17.33 -33.70 -27.72
C ASN A 2 -16.68 -32.41 -28.26
N GLU A 3 -16.45 -32.30 -29.56
CA GLU A 3 -15.82 -31.13 -30.20
C GLU A 3 -16.49 -29.79 -29.84
N ARG A 4 -17.80 -29.79 -29.67
CA ARG A 4 -18.54 -28.59 -29.24
C ARG A 4 -18.15 -28.16 -27.82
N ILE A 5 -18.05 -29.12 -26.90
CA ILE A 5 -17.66 -28.86 -25.49
C ILE A 5 -16.23 -28.33 -25.44
N ARG A 6 -15.31 -28.90 -26.22
CA ARG A 6 -13.92 -28.45 -26.29
C ARG A 6 -13.81 -27.00 -26.79
N LYS A 7 -14.59 -26.62 -27.81
CA LYS A 7 -14.62 -25.24 -28.31
C LYS A 7 -15.22 -24.27 -27.30
N ILE A 8 -16.29 -24.67 -26.61
CA ILE A 8 -16.91 -23.84 -25.57
C ILE A 8 -15.92 -23.61 -24.39
N VAL A 9 -15.27 -24.67 -23.93
CA VAL A 9 -14.28 -24.60 -22.84
C VAL A 9 -13.10 -23.72 -23.26
N ALA A 10 -12.58 -23.89 -24.47
CA ALA A 10 -11.48 -23.05 -24.98
C ALA A 10 -11.86 -21.57 -25.04
N ASN A 11 -13.03 -21.25 -25.59
CA ASN A 11 -13.49 -19.87 -25.66
C ASN A 11 -13.73 -19.27 -24.26
N ALA A 12 -14.35 -20.01 -23.36
CA ALA A 12 -14.56 -19.59 -21.97
C ALA A 12 -13.23 -19.33 -21.27
N SER A 13 -12.24 -20.22 -21.45
CA SER A 13 -10.91 -20.04 -20.88
C SER A 13 -10.21 -18.77 -21.40
N ILE A 14 -10.32 -18.49 -22.70
CA ILE A 14 -9.76 -17.29 -23.31
C ILE A 14 -10.41 -16.03 -22.70
N ILE A 15 -11.75 -16.03 -22.57
CA ILE A 15 -12.48 -14.89 -21.97
C ILE A 15 -12.04 -14.66 -20.53
N VAL A 16 -11.91 -15.72 -19.73
CA VAL A 16 -11.46 -15.63 -18.34
C VAL A 16 -10.05 -15.06 -18.26
N VAL A 17 -9.12 -15.56 -19.08
CA VAL A 17 -7.74 -15.07 -19.11
C VAL A 17 -7.68 -13.59 -19.52
N LEU A 18 -8.39 -13.20 -20.57
CA LEU A 18 -8.42 -11.80 -21.02
C LEU A 18 -9.04 -10.88 -19.95
N SER A 19 -10.10 -11.32 -19.29
CA SER A 19 -10.74 -10.55 -18.21
C SER A 19 -9.79 -10.37 -17.04
N LEU A 20 -9.04 -11.42 -16.67
CA LEU A 20 -8.04 -11.35 -15.61
C LEU A 20 -6.90 -10.40 -15.97
N LEU A 21 -6.40 -10.46 -17.19
CA LEU A 21 -5.34 -9.55 -17.67
C LEU A 21 -5.79 -8.09 -17.64
N LEU A 22 -7.01 -7.80 -18.09
CA LEU A 22 -7.58 -6.45 -18.04
C LEU A 22 -7.77 -5.96 -16.62
N PHE A 23 -8.20 -6.84 -15.71
CA PHE A 23 -8.34 -6.51 -14.30
C PHE A 23 -6.97 -6.18 -13.66
N LEU A 24 -5.96 -7.00 -13.90
CA LEU A 24 -4.61 -6.76 -13.39
C LEU A 24 -3.99 -5.48 -13.95
N ALA A 25 -4.17 -5.23 -15.26
CA ALA A 25 -3.70 -3.99 -15.89
C ALA A 25 -4.39 -2.76 -15.29
N GLY A 26 -5.71 -2.83 -15.07
CA GLY A 26 -6.48 -1.75 -14.43
C GLY A 26 -6.04 -1.50 -12.98
N THR A 27 -5.79 -2.56 -12.21
CA THR A 27 -5.30 -2.46 -10.83
C THR A 27 -3.89 -1.85 -10.79
N TRP A 28 -3.01 -2.30 -11.68
CA TRP A 28 -1.65 -1.74 -11.81
C TRP A 28 -1.69 -0.25 -12.15
N TRP A 29 -2.52 0.15 -13.11
CA TRP A 29 -2.67 1.56 -13.49
C TRP A 29 -3.15 2.42 -12.30
N ARG A 30 -4.17 1.95 -11.57
CA ARG A 30 -4.69 2.65 -10.38
C ARG A 30 -3.64 2.76 -9.28
N MET A 31 -2.88 1.71 -9.03
CA MET A 31 -1.78 1.71 -8.04
C MET A 31 -0.75 2.79 -8.38
N GLN A 32 -0.32 2.87 -9.64
CA GLN A 32 0.61 3.89 -10.09
C GLN A 32 0.01 5.30 -9.97
N ALA A 33 -1.26 5.47 -10.34
CA ALA A 33 -1.95 6.76 -10.23
C ALA A 33 -2.02 7.23 -8.77
N GLN A 34 -2.34 6.35 -7.82
CA GLN A 34 -2.36 6.70 -6.38
C GLN A 34 -0.97 7.04 -5.85
N PHE A 35 0.05 6.30 -6.25
CA PHE A 35 1.42 6.63 -5.89
C PHE A 35 1.81 8.02 -6.40
N GLN A 36 1.52 8.35 -7.64
CA GLN A 36 1.80 9.67 -8.24
C GLN A 36 1.01 10.80 -7.56
N LEU A 37 -0.23 10.54 -7.13
CA LEU A 37 -1.00 11.50 -6.33
C LEU A 37 -0.31 11.76 -4.98
N GLY A 38 0.22 10.72 -4.35
CA GLY A 38 1.04 10.85 -3.13
C GLY A 38 2.29 11.70 -3.35
N GLU A 39 3.04 11.47 -4.42
CA GLU A 39 4.23 12.27 -4.78
C GLU A 39 3.86 13.74 -5.06
N ALA A 40 2.78 13.98 -5.80
CA ALA A 40 2.30 15.32 -6.09
C ALA A 40 1.83 16.05 -4.81
N ALA A 41 1.18 15.37 -3.88
CA ALA A 41 0.80 15.91 -2.59
C ALA A 41 2.03 16.26 -1.74
N LEU A 42 3.01 15.35 -1.70
CA LEU A 42 4.27 15.56 -0.98
C LEU A 42 5.01 16.81 -1.50
N SER A 43 5.09 16.99 -2.81
CA SER A 43 5.75 18.13 -3.42
C SER A 43 5.08 19.49 -3.08
N ARG A 44 3.78 19.47 -2.77
CA ARG A 44 3.03 20.64 -2.30
C ARG A 44 3.05 20.84 -0.79
N GLY A 45 3.75 19.97 -0.05
CA GLY A 45 3.74 19.97 1.41
C GLY A 45 2.42 19.49 2.04
N ASP A 46 1.56 18.84 1.26
CA ASP A 46 0.32 18.24 1.73
C ASP A 46 0.61 16.85 2.35
N PHE A 47 0.85 16.85 3.65
CA PHE A 47 1.16 15.65 4.41
C PHE A 47 0.04 14.60 4.36
N ILE A 48 -1.21 15.03 4.53
CA ILE A 48 -2.36 14.12 4.55
C ILE A 48 -2.62 13.53 3.16
N GLY A 49 -2.54 14.36 2.12
CA GLY A 49 -2.67 13.91 0.73
C GLY A 49 -1.57 12.91 0.33
N ALA A 50 -0.32 13.17 0.74
CA ALA A 50 0.79 12.25 0.52
C ALA A 50 0.55 10.90 1.22
N LEU A 51 0.15 10.94 2.48
CA LEU A 51 -0.17 9.76 3.28
C LEU A 51 -1.29 8.92 2.64
N ALA A 52 -2.38 9.57 2.23
CA ALA A 52 -3.51 8.91 1.57
C ALA A 52 -3.14 8.29 0.22
N GLY A 53 -2.31 8.96 -0.59
CA GLY A 53 -1.86 8.45 -1.88
C GLY A 53 -1.01 7.18 -1.73
N TYR A 54 -0.04 7.17 -0.82
CA TYR A 54 0.81 6.00 -0.59
C TYR A 54 0.04 4.84 0.05
N ASP A 55 -0.83 5.12 1.02
CA ASP A 55 -1.71 4.13 1.65
C ASP A 55 -2.60 3.45 0.61
N SER A 56 -3.25 4.24 -0.25
CA SER A 56 -4.09 3.73 -1.33
C SER A 56 -3.32 2.89 -2.35
N ALA A 57 -2.06 3.25 -2.64
CA ALA A 57 -1.20 2.46 -3.53
C ALA A 57 -0.89 1.08 -2.93
N ILE A 58 -0.65 0.98 -1.62
CA ILE A 58 -0.42 -0.29 -0.92
C ILE A 58 -1.69 -1.15 -0.94
N HIS A 59 -2.87 -0.56 -0.70
CA HIS A 59 -4.15 -1.29 -0.71
C HIS A 59 -4.52 -1.89 -2.08
N MET A 60 -3.93 -1.41 -3.18
CA MET A 60 -4.05 -2.03 -4.50
C MET A 60 -3.03 -3.14 -4.69
N TYR A 61 -2.88 -4.00 -3.70
CA TYR A 61 -1.82 -4.98 -3.57
C TYR A 61 -1.69 -5.89 -4.80
N ILE A 62 -0.58 -5.73 -5.52
CA ILE A 62 -0.11 -6.67 -6.53
C ILE A 62 1.15 -7.33 -5.95
N PRO A 63 1.14 -8.64 -5.70
CA PRO A 63 2.27 -9.34 -5.10
C PRO A 63 3.59 -9.04 -5.82
N PHE A 64 4.63 -8.77 -5.05
CA PHE A 64 6.00 -8.52 -5.54
C PHE A 64 6.17 -7.28 -6.43
N HIS A 65 5.19 -6.38 -6.49
CA HIS A 65 5.31 -5.17 -7.28
C HIS A 65 6.15 -4.10 -6.54
N PRO A 66 7.17 -3.50 -7.17
CA PRO A 66 8.09 -2.55 -6.51
C PRO A 66 7.40 -1.28 -6.01
N THR A 67 6.28 -0.87 -6.59
CA THR A 67 5.54 0.32 -6.15
C THR A 67 5.03 0.19 -4.73
N ILE A 68 4.66 -1.01 -4.29
CA ILE A 68 4.22 -1.27 -2.90
C ILE A 68 5.36 -1.00 -1.93
N GLU A 69 6.54 -1.53 -2.22
CA GLU A 69 7.73 -1.29 -1.41
C GLU A 69 8.11 0.20 -1.40
N ASN A 70 8.07 0.85 -2.55
CA ASN A 70 8.34 2.28 -2.66
C ASN A 70 7.34 3.11 -1.84
N ALA A 71 6.04 2.79 -1.88
CA ALA A 71 5.01 3.46 -1.09
C ALA A 71 5.23 3.25 0.41
N ALA A 72 5.60 2.03 0.82
CA ALA A 72 5.94 1.73 2.21
C ALA A 72 7.14 2.55 2.69
N GLN A 73 8.20 2.64 1.89
CA GLN A 73 9.37 3.46 2.18
C GLN A 73 9.01 4.95 2.30
N LYS A 74 8.12 5.45 1.46
CA LYS A 74 7.65 6.84 1.53
C LYS A 74 6.87 7.12 2.81
N LEU A 75 5.96 6.24 3.21
CA LEU A 75 5.24 6.36 4.49
C LEU A 75 6.19 6.31 5.68
N TRP A 76 7.19 5.43 5.64
CA TRP A 76 8.24 5.36 6.65
C TRP A 76 9.03 6.66 6.75
N LEU A 77 9.47 7.21 5.61
CA LEU A 77 10.23 8.46 5.54
C LEU A 77 9.43 9.67 6.05
N LEU A 78 8.12 9.71 5.78
CA LEU A 78 7.22 10.72 6.36
C LEU A 78 7.23 10.64 7.90
N GLY A 79 7.17 9.44 8.46
CA GLY A 79 7.28 9.21 9.91
C GLY A 79 8.61 9.69 10.48
N GLU A 80 9.73 9.28 9.89
CA GLU A 80 11.07 9.70 10.34
C GLU A 80 11.29 11.21 10.22
N THR A 81 10.77 11.82 9.18
CA THR A 81 10.86 13.27 9.00
C THR A 81 10.09 14.00 10.09
N ALA A 82 8.88 13.54 10.42
CA ALA A 82 8.08 14.09 11.51
C ALA A 82 8.76 13.89 12.87
N GLU A 83 9.39 12.74 13.13
CA GLU A 83 10.18 12.51 14.35
C GLU A 83 11.32 13.54 14.46
N ARG A 84 12.08 13.74 13.39
CA ARG A 84 13.19 14.73 13.39
C ARG A 84 12.70 16.15 13.63
N GLN A 85 11.48 16.47 13.24
CA GLN A 85 10.82 17.75 13.48
C GLN A 85 10.19 17.86 14.88
N GLY A 86 10.22 16.78 15.67
CA GLY A 86 9.56 16.72 16.97
C GLY A 86 8.04 16.61 16.90
N ASP A 87 7.48 16.37 15.71
CA ASP A 87 6.04 16.18 15.52
C ASP A 87 5.63 14.72 15.75
N VAL A 88 5.49 14.37 17.03
CA VAL A 88 5.14 13.02 17.47
C VAL A 88 3.79 12.56 16.86
N ASN A 89 2.83 13.47 16.70
CA ASN A 89 1.51 13.13 16.17
C ASN A 89 1.58 12.71 14.70
N ARG A 90 2.27 13.49 13.87
CA ARG A 90 2.47 13.14 12.45
C ARG A 90 3.30 11.86 12.29
N ALA A 91 4.32 11.68 13.12
CA ALA A 91 5.12 10.44 13.13
C ALA A 91 4.25 9.22 13.43
N LEU A 92 3.44 9.28 14.48
CA LEU A 92 2.51 8.20 14.86
C LEU A 92 1.48 7.92 13.77
N ILE A 93 0.91 8.96 13.15
CA ILE A 93 -0.04 8.78 12.04
C ILE A 93 0.64 8.02 10.89
N SER A 94 1.84 8.42 10.47
CA SER A 94 2.57 7.77 9.38
C SER A 94 2.84 6.29 9.66
N TYR A 95 3.38 5.96 10.82
CA TYR A 95 3.68 4.56 11.17
C TYR A 95 2.44 3.70 11.35
N ARG A 96 1.37 4.26 11.93
CA ARG A 96 0.09 3.56 12.07
C ARG A 96 -0.56 3.31 10.71
N THR A 97 -0.50 4.27 9.80
CA THR A 97 -1.01 4.11 8.42
C THR A 97 -0.26 3.01 7.70
N LEU A 98 1.08 3.03 7.72
CA LEU A 98 1.90 1.98 7.10
C LEU A 98 1.61 0.60 7.67
N ARG A 99 1.53 0.48 8.99
CA ARG A 99 1.19 -0.76 9.68
C ARG A 99 -0.18 -1.28 9.27
N SER A 100 -1.21 -0.42 9.28
CA SER A 100 -2.58 -0.81 8.97
C SER A 100 -2.77 -1.17 7.50
N ALA A 101 -2.06 -0.52 6.59
CA ALA A 101 -2.08 -0.85 5.17
C ALA A 101 -1.73 -2.33 4.93
N PHE A 102 -0.62 -2.80 5.49
CA PHE A 102 -0.22 -4.20 5.36
C PHE A 102 -1.12 -5.17 6.12
N TYR A 103 -1.72 -4.77 7.24
CA TYR A 103 -2.72 -5.61 7.92
C TYR A 103 -4.00 -5.77 7.12
N ALA A 104 -4.42 -4.74 6.40
CA ALA A 104 -5.62 -4.79 5.56
C ALA A 104 -5.45 -5.74 4.36
N ASP A 105 -4.23 -5.89 3.86
CA ASP A 105 -3.91 -6.77 2.72
C ASP A 105 -3.72 -8.25 3.12
N ARG A 106 -3.97 -8.60 4.37
CA ARG A 106 -3.89 -9.97 4.86
C ARG A 106 -4.99 -10.84 4.25
N TRP A 107 -4.58 -11.87 3.52
CA TRP A 107 -5.50 -12.86 2.96
C TRP A 107 -5.01 -14.30 3.27
N LEU A 108 -4.28 -14.96 2.36
CA LEU A 108 -3.70 -16.29 2.60
C LEU A 108 -2.38 -16.23 3.39
N TRP A 109 -1.68 -15.12 3.33
CA TRP A 109 -0.46 -14.83 4.07
C TRP A 109 -0.47 -13.37 4.52
N GLN A 110 0.41 -13.03 5.47
CA GLN A 110 0.61 -11.67 5.93
C GLN A 110 1.76 -11.03 5.15
N PRO A 111 1.47 -10.11 4.19
CA PRO A 111 2.54 -9.35 3.54
C PRO A 111 3.11 -8.29 4.47
N GLY A 112 4.34 -7.86 4.21
CA GLY A 112 4.95 -6.73 4.89
C GLY A 112 5.20 -6.92 6.39
N THR A 113 5.46 -8.15 6.83
CA THR A 113 5.73 -8.46 8.25
C THR A 113 6.86 -7.62 8.81
N ASP A 114 7.94 -7.42 8.05
CA ASP A 114 9.08 -6.58 8.45
C ASP A 114 8.67 -5.12 8.67
N TRP A 115 7.80 -4.59 7.82
CA TRP A 115 7.26 -3.24 7.97
C TRP A 115 6.38 -3.13 9.21
N ILE A 116 5.54 -4.12 9.47
CA ILE A 116 4.67 -4.17 10.65
C ILE A 116 5.52 -4.14 11.92
N GLU A 117 6.52 -5.01 12.02
CA GLU A 117 7.41 -5.07 13.19
C GLU A 117 8.21 -3.79 13.40
N ARG A 118 8.71 -3.18 12.34
CA ARG A 118 9.41 -1.89 12.40
C ARG A 118 8.48 -0.78 12.90
N CYS A 119 7.24 -0.72 12.39
CA CYS A 119 6.24 0.23 12.83
C CYS A 119 5.84 0.01 14.30
N ASP A 120 5.66 -1.23 14.73
CA ASP A 120 5.34 -1.56 16.12
C ASP A 120 6.40 -1.04 17.08
N ARG A 121 7.69 -1.21 16.77
CA ARG A 121 8.78 -0.66 17.58
C ARG A 121 8.77 0.87 17.66
N LYS A 122 8.54 1.54 16.53
CA LYS A 122 8.42 3.01 16.47
C LYS A 122 7.22 3.53 17.25
N ILE A 123 6.07 2.92 17.08
CA ILE A 123 4.82 3.29 17.77
C ILE A 123 5.00 3.12 19.29
N ALA A 124 5.57 1.99 19.73
CA ALA A 124 5.81 1.73 21.14
C ALA A 124 6.71 2.80 21.80
N GLY A 125 7.71 3.30 21.07
CA GLY A 125 8.59 4.36 21.56
C GLY A 125 7.96 5.76 21.58
N LEU A 126 7.03 6.03 20.65
CA LEU A 126 6.43 7.36 20.48
C LEU A 126 5.15 7.59 21.30
N VAL A 127 4.39 6.53 21.62
CA VAL A 127 3.13 6.64 22.38
C VAL A 127 3.32 7.29 23.76
N PRO A 128 4.35 6.96 24.57
CA PRO A 128 4.58 7.65 25.83
C PRO A 128 4.83 9.14 25.66
N LEU A 129 5.58 9.55 24.62
CA LEU A 129 5.88 10.96 24.36
C LEU A 129 4.65 11.77 23.95
N GLN A 130 3.65 11.12 23.36
CA GLN A 130 2.37 11.76 23.03
C GLN A 130 1.55 12.09 24.27
N ARG A 131 1.64 11.27 25.32
CA ARG A 131 0.89 11.45 26.57
C ARG A 131 1.45 12.54 27.49
N GLU A 132 2.73 12.85 27.31
CA GLU A 132 3.43 13.87 28.11
C GLU A 132 3.21 15.31 27.62
N ARG A 133 2.52 15.48 26.48
CA ARG A 133 2.20 16.78 25.85
C ARG A 133 0.71 17.12 26.00
#